data_6bc246cfb1ee7face4978c8a2dcc40b4
#
_entry.id   6bc246cfb1ee7face4978c8a2dcc40b4
#
_cell.length_a   1.000
_cell.length_b   1.000
_cell.length_c   1.000
_cell.angle_alpha   90.00
_cell.angle_beta   90.00
_cell.angle_gamma   90.00
#
_symmetry.space_group_name_H-M   'P 1'
#
loop_
_entity.id
_entity.type
_entity.pdbx_description
1 polymer ?
#
loop_
_entity_poly.entity_id
_entity_poly.type
_entity_poly.pdbx_seq_one_letter_code
_entity_poly.pdbx_strand_id
1 'polypeptide(L)'
;EYRGDWEKFGLFDISHKNNEEVIRAYSMANYPEEKGIIMLNVRIASPHPRAPEGTPPGKMSSFIFNGKPGDPVVISGPYGEFFATENDTEMVFIGGGAGMAPMRSHIFDQFKRIHTNRKVSFWYGARSFREAFYIEDFEGIQADNDNFEWHIALSDPQEEDNWSDPAAASRKPQGSKHGYVGFIHQVLLDNYLDKHPAPEDCEYYLCGPPMMNQAVIKMLD
;
A
#
# COMPACT_ATOMS: atom_id res chain seq x y z
N GLU A 1 9.42 -16.54 -5.79
CA GLU A 1 8.11 -16.69 -5.14
C GLU A 1 6.98 -16.49 -6.15
N TYR A 2 6.97 -15.41 -6.93
CA TYR A 2 5.89 -15.04 -7.87
C TYR A 2 6.12 -15.50 -9.31
N ARG A 3 7.05 -16.43 -9.57
CA ARG A 3 7.38 -16.87 -10.92
C ARG A 3 6.18 -17.45 -11.68
N GLY A 4 5.34 -18.24 -11.01
CA GLY A 4 4.16 -18.83 -11.61
C GLY A 4 3.13 -17.79 -12.09
N ASP A 5 2.97 -16.67 -11.35
CA ASP A 5 2.11 -15.57 -11.78
C ASP A 5 2.72 -14.83 -12.96
N TRP A 6 4.01 -14.62 -12.96
CA TRP A 6 4.70 -13.95 -14.06
C TRP A 6 4.61 -14.75 -15.36
N GLU A 7 4.71 -16.08 -15.28
CA GLU A 7 4.48 -16.99 -16.41
C GLU A 7 3.01 -16.95 -16.86
N LYS A 8 2.07 -17.06 -15.91
CA LYS A 8 0.61 -17.02 -16.19
C LYS A 8 0.18 -15.74 -16.89
N PHE A 9 0.75 -14.62 -16.52
CA PHE A 9 0.44 -13.30 -17.09
C PHE A 9 1.37 -12.88 -18.24
N GLY A 10 2.25 -13.77 -18.70
CA GLY A 10 3.18 -13.49 -19.80
C GLY A 10 4.15 -12.34 -19.52
N LEU A 11 4.50 -12.11 -18.24
CA LEU A 11 5.32 -10.94 -17.87
C LEU A 11 6.78 -11.08 -18.31
N PHE A 12 7.27 -12.29 -18.53
CA PHE A 12 8.61 -12.52 -19.09
C PHE A 12 8.73 -12.19 -20.58
N ASP A 13 7.60 -12.16 -21.29
CA ASP A 13 7.54 -11.84 -22.72
C ASP A 13 7.34 -10.34 -22.99
N ILE A 14 7.13 -9.56 -21.91
CA ILE A 14 6.98 -8.11 -22.01
C ILE A 14 8.33 -7.51 -22.40
N SER A 15 8.39 -6.95 -23.62
CA SER A 15 9.52 -6.18 -24.09
C SER A 15 9.06 -4.84 -24.63
N HIS A 16 9.83 -3.82 -24.34
CA HIS A 16 9.59 -2.50 -24.92
C HIS A 16 10.92 -1.81 -25.18
N LYS A 17 11.17 -1.49 -26.46
CA LYS A 17 12.33 -0.67 -26.81
C LYS A 17 11.96 0.80 -26.66
N ASN A 18 12.60 1.47 -25.72
CA ASN A 18 12.43 2.90 -25.51
C ASN A 18 13.57 3.66 -26.21
N ASN A 19 13.21 4.59 -27.10
CA ASN A 19 14.17 5.41 -27.85
C ASN A 19 14.16 6.88 -27.38
N GLU A 20 13.49 7.18 -26.29
CA GLU A 20 13.36 8.52 -25.73
C GLU A 20 13.58 8.51 -24.21
N GLU A 21 14.01 9.61 -23.66
CA GLU A 21 14.11 9.78 -22.21
C GLU A 21 12.71 9.73 -21.57
N VAL A 22 12.57 8.96 -20.49
CA VAL A 22 11.30 8.79 -19.78
C VAL A 22 11.52 9.01 -18.30
N ILE A 23 10.77 9.93 -17.72
CA ILE A 23 10.76 10.21 -16.29
C ILE A 23 9.41 9.77 -15.71
N ARG A 24 9.45 9.11 -14.56
CA ARG A 24 8.26 8.75 -13.77
C ARG A 24 8.54 8.96 -12.29
N ALA A 25 7.56 9.52 -11.59
CA ALA A 25 7.63 9.70 -10.15
C ALA A 25 7.19 8.41 -9.43
N TYR A 26 7.92 8.08 -8.37
CA TYR A 26 7.60 6.99 -7.46
C TYR A 26 7.74 7.48 -6.02
N SER A 27 6.78 7.14 -5.17
CA SER A 27 6.89 7.42 -3.74
C SER A 27 7.90 6.49 -3.09
N MET A 28 8.72 7.02 -2.20
CA MET A 28 9.64 6.22 -1.40
C MET A 28 8.88 5.43 -0.33
N ALA A 29 9.29 4.18 -0.13
CA ALA A 29 8.77 3.31 0.93
C ALA A 29 9.66 3.31 2.18
N ASN A 30 10.94 3.66 2.03
CA ASN A 30 11.85 3.80 3.17
C ASN A 30 11.63 5.13 3.90
N TYR A 31 11.83 5.10 5.21
CA TYR A 31 11.83 6.31 6.04
C TYR A 31 13.27 6.86 6.18
N PRO A 32 13.47 8.10 6.67
CA PRO A 32 14.76 8.80 6.59
C PRO A 32 15.96 8.10 7.24
N GLU A 33 15.75 7.18 8.19
CA GLU A 33 16.85 6.48 8.84
C GLU A 33 17.25 5.16 8.16
N GLU A 34 16.51 4.69 7.18
CA GLU A 34 16.93 3.61 6.27
C GLU A 34 17.92 4.17 5.23
N LYS A 35 19.09 4.59 5.71
CA LYS A 35 20.09 5.31 4.93
C LYS A 35 20.81 4.42 3.91
N GLY A 36 21.21 5.01 2.79
CA GLY A 36 21.99 4.34 1.76
C GLY A 36 21.15 3.52 0.77
N ILE A 37 19.84 3.53 0.91
CA ILE A 37 18.90 2.85 0.02
C ILE A 37 17.75 3.77 -0.38
N ILE A 38 17.14 3.48 -1.52
CA ILE A 38 15.84 4.02 -1.92
C ILE A 38 14.93 2.83 -2.20
N MET A 39 13.85 2.70 -1.43
CA MET A 39 12.85 1.64 -1.59
C MET A 39 11.66 2.18 -2.36
N LEU A 40 11.28 1.49 -3.41
CA LEU A 40 10.13 1.84 -4.25
C LEU A 40 9.19 0.63 -4.37
N ASN A 41 7.89 0.89 -4.34
CA ASN A 41 6.89 -0.12 -4.67
C ASN A 41 6.44 0.09 -6.10
N VAL A 42 6.87 -0.79 -7.00
CA VAL A 42 6.59 -0.65 -8.42
C VAL A 42 5.69 -1.79 -8.90
N ARG A 43 4.51 -1.41 -9.38
CA ARG A 43 3.64 -2.34 -10.09
C ARG A 43 3.99 -2.34 -11.57
N ILE A 44 4.14 -3.53 -12.16
CA ILE A 44 4.28 -3.63 -13.60
C ILE A 44 2.98 -3.18 -14.29
N ALA A 45 3.09 -2.26 -15.24
CA ALA A 45 1.97 -1.79 -16.02
C ALA A 45 1.84 -2.64 -17.31
N SER A 46 1.22 -3.80 -17.18
CA SER A 46 0.81 -4.62 -18.33
C SER A 46 -0.40 -3.99 -19.03
N PRO A 47 -0.58 -4.22 -20.34
CA PRO A 47 -1.79 -3.78 -21.04
C PRO A 47 -3.04 -4.37 -20.38
N HIS A 48 -4.09 -3.54 -20.28
CA HIS A 48 -5.36 -4.02 -19.76
C HIS A 48 -5.93 -5.12 -20.68
N PRO A 49 -6.60 -6.19 -20.17
CA PRO A 49 -7.14 -7.27 -21.01
C PRO A 49 -8.10 -6.81 -22.13
N ARG A 50 -8.72 -5.63 -21.97
CA ARG A 50 -9.61 -5.01 -22.98
C ARG A 50 -8.91 -3.92 -23.81
N ALA A 51 -7.60 -3.77 -23.66
CA ALA A 51 -6.85 -2.82 -24.48
C ALA A 51 -6.78 -3.32 -25.93
N PRO A 52 -6.70 -2.40 -26.91
CA PRO A 52 -6.47 -2.79 -28.31
C PRO A 52 -5.22 -3.67 -28.44
N GLU A 53 -5.29 -4.62 -29.38
CA GLU A 53 -4.13 -5.46 -29.71
C GLU A 53 -2.91 -4.59 -30.09
N GLY A 54 -1.74 -4.97 -29.57
CA GLY A 54 -0.52 -4.20 -29.78
C GLY A 54 -0.33 -3.02 -28.82
N THR A 55 -1.23 -2.81 -27.85
CA THR A 55 -1.01 -1.79 -26.80
C THR A 55 0.29 -2.09 -26.06
N PRO A 56 1.26 -1.15 -26.02
CA PRO A 56 2.53 -1.40 -25.37
C PRO A 56 2.39 -1.43 -23.82
N PRO A 57 3.26 -2.18 -23.12
CA PRO A 57 3.35 -2.12 -21.67
C PRO A 57 3.91 -0.77 -21.20
N GLY A 58 3.83 -0.51 -19.89
CA GLY A 58 4.36 0.71 -19.30
C GLY A 58 5.89 0.77 -19.43
N LYS A 59 6.39 1.85 -20.04
CA LYS A 59 7.83 2.03 -20.35
C LYS A 59 8.73 1.87 -19.11
N MET A 60 8.50 2.67 -18.08
CA MET A 60 9.36 2.69 -16.89
C MET A 60 9.21 1.41 -16.05
N SER A 61 7.99 0.90 -15.84
CA SER A 61 7.81 -0.33 -15.10
C SER A 61 8.45 -1.53 -15.80
N SER A 62 8.36 -1.61 -17.14
CA SER A 62 9.07 -2.65 -17.90
C SER A 62 10.58 -2.53 -17.81
N PHE A 63 11.12 -1.30 -17.82
CA PHE A 63 12.55 -1.07 -17.57
C PHE A 63 12.98 -1.57 -16.19
N ILE A 64 12.24 -1.21 -15.15
CA ILE A 64 12.56 -1.62 -13.77
C ILE A 64 12.51 -3.15 -13.63
N PHE A 65 11.48 -3.80 -14.17
CA PHE A 65 11.34 -5.27 -14.10
C PHE A 65 12.39 -6.02 -14.94
N ASN A 66 12.98 -5.36 -15.93
CA ASN A 66 14.07 -5.93 -16.74
C ASN A 66 15.46 -5.72 -16.12
N GLY A 67 15.55 -4.79 -15.15
CA GLY A 67 16.78 -4.43 -14.45
C GLY A 67 17.34 -5.60 -13.64
N LYS A 68 18.65 -5.66 -13.54
CA LYS A 68 19.39 -6.65 -12.76
C LYS A 68 20.19 -5.97 -11.68
N PRO A 69 20.47 -6.65 -10.56
CA PRO A 69 21.37 -6.11 -9.54
C PRO A 69 22.71 -5.67 -10.17
N GLY A 70 23.09 -4.41 -9.92
CA GLY A 70 24.30 -3.79 -10.48
C GLY A 70 24.06 -2.93 -11.72
N ASP A 71 22.87 -2.95 -12.32
CA ASP A 71 22.54 -2.05 -13.41
C ASP A 71 22.45 -0.61 -12.91
N PRO A 72 22.99 0.38 -13.65
CA PRO A 72 22.90 1.78 -13.27
C PRO A 72 21.49 2.33 -13.46
N VAL A 73 21.02 3.11 -12.48
CA VAL A 73 19.73 3.82 -12.54
C VAL A 73 19.97 5.29 -12.30
N VAL A 74 19.36 6.16 -13.12
CA VAL A 74 19.40 7.61 -12.91
C VAL A 74 18.17 8.00 -12.10
N ILE A 75 18.40 8.61 -10.94
CA ILE A 75 17.37 9.05 -10.02
C ILE A 75 17.58 10.53 -9.72
N SER A 76 16.49 11.27 -9.57
CA SER A 76 16.48 12.66 -9.11
C SER A 76 15.43 12.85 -8.02
N GLY A 77 15.63 13.80 -7.13
CA GLY A 77 14.73 14.10 -6.02
C GLY A 77 15.47 14.31 -4.70
N PRO A 78 14.79 14.25 -3.57
CA PRO A 78 13.34 13.98 -3.42
C PRO A 78 12.47 15.15 -3.90
N TYR A 79 11.28 14.84 -4.40
CA TYR A 79 10.26 15.81 -4.82
C TYR A 79 8.93 15.50 -4.13
N GLY A 80 8.00 16.46 -4.18
CA GLY A 80 6.65 16.32 -3.63
C GLY A 80 6.47 16.91 -2.25
N GLU A 81 5.21 17.04 -1.83
CA GLU A 81 4.79 17.73 -0.62
C GLU A 81 3.83 16.90 0.25
N PHE A 82 3.91 15.57 0.13
CA PHE A 82 3.11 14.68 0.97
C PHE A 82 3.81 14.46 2.31
N PHE A 83 3.61 15.39 3.24
CA PHE A 83 4.20 15.37 4.57
C PHE A 83 3.15 15.11 5.64
N ALA A 84 3.57 14.48 6.74
CA ALA A 84 2.78 14.43 7.96
C ALA A 84 2.86 15.79 8.67
N THR A 85 1.75 16.25 9.21
CA THR A 85 1.72 17.50 9.99
C THR A 85 2.27 17.29 11.40
N GLU A 86 2.88 18.33 11.94
CA GLU A 86 3.43 18.32 13.30
C GLU A 86 2.39 18.88 14.28
N ASN A 87 1.56 18.00 14.84
CA ASN A 87 0.57 18.32 15.87
C ASN A 87 0.24 17.06 16.70
N ASP A 88 -0.76 17.13 17.58
CA ASP A 88 -1.18 16.02 18.44
C ASP A 88 -2.46 15.31 17.95
N THR A 89 -2.95 15.64 16.77
CA THR A 89 -4.19 15.10 16.20
C THR A 89 -4.02 13.63 15.82
N GLU A 90 -5.07 12.84 15.98
CA GLU A 90 -5.10 11.45 15.55
C GLU A 90 -4.84 11.31 14.04
N MET A 91 -4.02 10.33 13.66
CA MET A 91 -3.65 10.07 12.27
C MET A 91 -4.35 8.82 11.75
N VAL A 92 -5.08 8.95 10.65
CA VAL A 92 -5.72 7.84 9.95
C VAL A 92 -5.07 7.68 8.57
N PHE A 93 -4.24 6.68 8.42
CA PHE A 93 -3.61 6.33 7.15
C PHE A 93 -4.48 5.35 6.36
N ILE A 94 -4.66 5.61 5.06
CA ILE A 94 -5.46 4.76 4.18
C ILE A 94 -4.64 4.43 2.93
N GLY A 95 -4.31 3.16 2.74
CA GLY A 95 -3.44 2.70 1.67
C GLY A 95 -4.07 1.65 0.78
N GLY A 96 -3.62 1.56 -0.47
CA GLY A 96 -4.01 0.47 -1.36
C GLY A 96 -2.97 0.21 -2.45
N GLY A 97 -2.67 -1.06 -2.69
CA GLY A 97 -1.68 -1.46 -3.70
C GLY A 97 -0.33 -0.74 -3.52
N ALA A 98 0.22 -0.15 -4.57
CA ALA A 98 1.49 0.58 -4.52
C ALA A 98 1.46 1.83 -3.62
N GLY A 99 0.28 2.33 -3.22
CA GLY A 99 0.11 3.39 -2.23
C GLY A 99 0.62 3.02 -0.83
N MET A 100 0.93 1.76 -0.60
CA MET A 100 1.68 1.29 0.56
C MET A 100 3.02 2.02 0.74
N ALA A 101 3.69 2.43 -0.33
CA ALA A 101 5.02 3.04 -0.24
C ALA A 101 5.05 4.27 0.69
N PRO A 102 4.31 5.37 0.44
CA PRO A 102 4.33 6.52 1.33
C PRO A 102 3.73 6.22 2.70
N MET A 103 2.76 5.30 2.80
CA MET A 103 2.21 4.89 4.10
C MET A 103 3.29 4.26 4.98
N ARG A 104 4.07 3.31 4.44
CA ARG A 104 5.18 2.71 5.15
C ARG A 104 6.19 3.78 5.58
N SER A 105 6.60 4.64 4.67
CA SER A 105 7.57 5.71 4.96
C SER A 105 7.11 6.58 6.13
N HIS A 106 5.88 7.08 6.10
CA HIS A 106 5.34 7.93 7.16
C HIS A 106 5.17 7.19 8.48
N ILE A 107 4.54 6.01 8.48
CA ILE A 107 4.29 5.26 9.72
C ILE A 107 5.60 4.87 10.39
N PHE A 108 6.58 4.40 9.62
CA PHE A 108 7.90 4.06 10.17
C PHE A 108 8.61 5.29 10.73
N ASP A 109 8.50 6.42 10.07
CA ASP A 109 9.05 7.68 10.56
C ASP A 109 8.41 8.11 11.89
N GLN A 110 7.08 8.02 11.98
CA GLN A 110 6.34 8.35 13.20
C GLN A 110 6.76 7.48 14.39
N PHE A 111 6.94 6.18 14.20
CA PHE A 111 7.22 5.27 15.32
C PHE A 111 8.71 5.05 15.57
N LYS A 112 9.53 4.96 14.54
CA LYS A 112 10.96 4.60 14.69
C LYS A 112 11.90 5.80 14.88
N ARG A 113 11.52 6.99 14.37
CA ARG A 113 12.35 8.21 14.49
C ARG A 113 11.72 9.28 15.39
N ILE A 114 10.44 9.60 15.17
CA ILE A 114 9.73 10.65 15.91
C ILE A 114 9.27 10.15 17.28
N HIS A 115 9.02 8.85 17.43
CA HIS A 115 8.46 8.23 18.64
C HIS A 115 7.15 8.89 19.07
N THR A 116 6.24 9.01 18.11
CA THR A 116 4.98 9.72 18.30
C THR A 116 4.11 9.13 19.41
N ASN A 117 3.47 9.98 20.21
CA ASN A 117 2.44 9.59 21.17
C ASN A 117 1.02 9.73 20.58
N ARG A 118 0.90 10.18 19.34
CA ARG A 118 -0.40 10.31 18.65
C ARG A 118 -1.03 8.93 18.47
N LYS A 119 -2.34 8.86 18.55
CA LYS A 119 -3.06 7.67 18.09
C LYS A 119 -2.95 7.58 16.58
N VAL A 120 -2.55 6.43 16.07
CA VAL A 120 -2.34 6.17 14.65
C VAL A 120 -3.05 4.90 14.25
N SER A 121 -3.87 4.97 13.21
CA SER A 121 -4.44 3.79 12.59
C SER A 121 -4.08 3.70 11.12
N PHE A 122 -3.80 2.48 10.64
CA PHE A 122 -3.49 2.22 9.24
C PHE A 122 -4.49 1.23 8.65
N TRP A 123 -5.20 1.64 7.61
CA TRP A 123 -6.22 0.90 6.90
C TRP A 123 -5.77 0.58 5.49
N TYR A 124 -5.41 -0.69 5.25
CA TYR A 124 -4.84 -1.12 3.98
C TYR A 124 -5.81 -2.01 3.21
N GLY A 125 -6.10 -1.62 1.96
CA GLY A 125 -6.90 -2.39 1.02
C GLY A 125 -6.05 -3.15 0.00
N ALA A 126 -6.27 -4.46 -0.11
CA ALA A 126 -5.73 -5.31 -1.16
C ALA A 126 -6.85 -6.11 -1.83
N ARG A 127 -6.58 -6.74 -2.97
CA ARG A 127 -7.54 -7.66 -3.58
C ARG A 127 -7.51 -9.00 -2.86
N SER A 128 -6.33 -9.60 -2.75
CA SER A 128 -6.06 -10.83 -2.03
C SER A 128 -4.89 -10.63 -1.06
N PHE A 129 -4.72 -11.53 -0.12
CA PHE A 129 -3.62 -11.46 0.84
C PHE A 129 -2.25 -11.57 0.17
N ARG A 130 -2.19 -12.31 -0.92
CA ARG A 130 -0.98 -12.46 -1.74
C ARG A 130 -0.48 -11.16 -2.36
N GLU A 131 -1.38 -10.18 -2.54
CA GLU A 131 -1.04 -8.84 -3.04
C GLU A 131 -0.63 -7.87 -1.93
N ALA A 132 -0.71 -8.28 -0.66
CA ALA A 132 -0.30 -7.48 0.48
C ALA A 132 1.18 -7.69 0.81
N PHE A 133 1.86 -6.63 1.25
CA PHE A 133 3.29 -6.65 1.56
C PHE A 133 3.60 -5.80 2.80
N TYR A 134 4.78 -5.99 3.39
CA TYR A 134 5.22 -5.39 4.66
C TYR A 134 4.37 -5.78 5.88
N ILE A 135 3.70 -6.93 5.84
CA ILE A 135 2.79 -7.38 6.90
C ILE A 135 3.52 -7.53 8.23
N GLU A 136 4.64 -8.27 8.22
CA GLU A 136 5.46 -8.50 9.41
C GLU A 136 6.01 -7.18 9.99
N ASP A 137 6.32 -6.22 9.14
CA ASP A 137 6.79 -4.90 9.53
C ASP A 137 5.72 -4.14 10.35
N PHE A 138 4.46 -4.14 9.87
CA PHE A 138 3.35 -3.46 10.59
C PHE A 138 2.89 -4.23 11.82
N GLU A 139 2.90 -5.56 11.77
CA GLU A 139 2.67 -6.39 12.96
C GLU A 139 3.71 -6.10 14.04
N GLY A 140 4.98 -5.92 13.65
CA GLY A 140 6.05 -5.54 14.57
C GLY A 140 5.81 -4.16 15.20
N ILE A 141 5.45 -3.14 14.41
CA ILE A 141 5.14 -1.81 14.96
C ILE A 141 3.96 -1.88 15.92
N GLN A 142 2.90 -2.62 15.57
CA GLN A 142 1.71 -2.78 16.43
C GLN A 142 2.03 -3.53 17.73
N ALA A 143 2.92 -4.50 17.68
CA ALA A 143 3.34 -5.23 18.88
C ALA A 143 4.15 -4.37 19.86
N ASP A 144 4.90 -3.39 19.33
CA ASP A 144 5.80 -2.54 20.10
C ASP A 144 5.15 -1.21 20.56
N ASN A 145 3.95 -0.86 20.04
CA ASN A 145 3.34 0.45 20.28
C ASN A 145 1.82 0.35 20.48
N ASP A 146 1.36 0.59 21.70
CA ASP A 146 -0.06 0.52 22.08
C ASP A 146 -0.92 1.60 21.40
N ASN A 147 -0.31 2.65 20.85
CA ASN A 147 -0.97 3.73 20.14
C ASN A 147 -1.02 3.53 18.62
N PHE A 148 -0.66 2.35 18.12
CA PHE A 148 -0.75 1.97 16.71
C PHE A 148 -1.69 0.78 16.51
N GLU A 149 -2.62 0.94 15.57
CA GLU A 149 -3.47 -0.15 15.08
C GLU A 149 -3.36 -0.24 13.57
N TRP A 150 -3.23 -1.45 13.02
CA TRP A 150 -3.32 -1.62 11.58
C TRP A 150 -4.34 -2.68 11.18
N HIS A 151 -5.01 -2.43 10.08
CA HIS A 151 -6.13 -3.20 9.59
C HIS A 151 -5.95 -3.48 8.11
N ILE A 152 -6.28 -4.69 7.68
CA ILE A 152 -6.25 -5.08 6.28
C ILE A 152 -7.62 -5.52 5.82
N ALA A 153 -8.04 -5.07 4.63
CA ALA A 153 -9.28 -5.50 4.00
C ALA A 153 -8.99 -6.11 2.63
N LEU A 154 -9.55 -7.28 2.37
CA LEU A 154 -9.46 -7.94 1.08
C LEU A 154 -10.78 -7.80 0.33
N SER A 155 -10.73 -7.21 -0.87
CA SER A 155 -11.92 -7.04 -1.71
C SER A 155 -12.29 -8.29 -2.51
N ASP A 156 -11.35 -9.21 -2.68
CA ASP A 156 -11.50 -10.45 -3.45
C ASP A 156 -10.59 -11.55 -2.87
N PRO A 157 -10.85 -11.96 -1.58
CA PRO A 157 -10.03 -12.99 -0.93
C PRO A 157 -10.14 -14.31 -1.67
N GLN A 158 -9.01 -14.98 -1.87
CA GLN A 158 -8.93 -16.28 -2.51
C GLN A 158 -8.97 -17.40 -1.46
N GLU A 159 -9.33 -18.64 -1.85
CA GLU A 159 -9.36 -19.77 -0.92
C GLU A 159 -8.00 -20.00 -0.23
N GLU A 160 -6.91 -19.83 -0.96
CA GLU A 160 -5.55 -19.97 -0.46
C GLU A 160 -5.15 -18.89 0.55
N ASP A 161 -5.84 -17.75 0.58
CA ASP A 161 -5.60 -16.70 1.58
C ASP A 161 -5.98 -17.16 2.98
N ASN A 162 -6.86 -18.14 3.08
CA ASN A 162 -7.44 -18.63 4.34
C ASN A 162 -7.86 -17.46 5.24
N TRP A 163 -8.62 -16.53 4.62
CA TRP A 163 -8.96 -15.25 5.21
C TRP A 163 -10.26 -15.31 5.98
N SER A 164 -10.27 -14.83 7.22
CA SER A 164 -11.48 -14.76 8.03
C SER A 164 -11.81 -13.32 8.40
N ASP A 165 -13.07 -12.93 8.21
CA ASP A 165 -13.59 -11.64 8.65
C ASP A 165 -13.60 -11.57 10.19
N PRO A 166 -13.03 -10.50 10.83
CA PRO A 166 -13.11 -10.31 12.27
C PRO A 166 -14.54 -10.20 12.80
N ALA A 167 -15.50 -9.72 12.01
CA ALA A 167 -16.91 -9.72 12.38
C ALA A 167 -17.47 -11.14 12.53
N ALA A 168 -16.87 -12.11 11.84
CA ALA A 168 -17.14 -13.54 12.01
C ALA A 168 -16.28 -14.21 13.10
N ALA A 169 -15.36 -13.48 13.69
CA ALA A 169 -14.24 -13.98 14.53
C ALA A 169 -14.63 -14.45 15.94
N SER A 170 -15.92 -14.49 16.29
CA SER A 170 -16.35 -15.22 17.50
C SER A 170 -16.07 -16.73 17.44
N ARG A 171 -15.51 -17.23 16.32
CA ARG A 171 -15.19 -18.65 16.09
C ARG A 171 -13.83 -18.83 15.41
N LYS A 172 -12.75 -18.22 15.98
CA LYS A 172 -11.40 -18.32 15.40
C LYS A 172 -10.80 -19.71 15.49
N PRO A 173 -10.43 -20.36 14.35
CA PRO A 173 -9.40 -21.39 14.42
C PRO A 173 -8.05 -20.74 14.75
N GLN A 174 -7.34 -21.34 15.68
CA GLN A 174 -5.99 -20.90 16.04
C GLN A 174 -5.08 -20.95 14.80
N GLY A 175 -4.54 -19.80 14.38
CA GLY A 175 -3.63 -19.69 13.21
C GLY A 175 -4.26 -19.08 11.94
N SER A 176 -5.55 -18.70 11.94
CA SER A 176 -6.13 -17.98 10.79
C SER A 176 -5.69 -16.50 10.79
N LYS A 177 -5.36 -16.00 9.61
CA LYS A 177 -5.10 -14.57 9.39
C LYS A 177 -6.38 -13.78 9.61
N HIS A 178 -6.28 -12.63 10.28
CA HIS A 178 -7.42 -11.82 10.65
C HIS A 178 -7.45 -10.53 9.85
N GLY A 179 -8.57 -10.24 9.22
CA GLY A 179 -8.78 -9.02 8.49
C GLY A 179 -10.21 -8.92 7.99
N TYR A 180 -10.53 -7.82 7.38
CA TYR A 180 -11.85 -7.54 6.89
C TYR A 180 -12.04 -8.04 5.45
N VAL A 181 -13.29 -8.25 5.06
CA VAL A 181 -13.68 -8.52 3.67
C VAL A 181 -14.44 -7.30 3.15
N GLY A 182 -14.04 -6.80 1.97
CA GLY A 182 -14.67 -5.66 1.33
C GLY A 182 -13.71 -4.55 0.91
N PHE A 183 -14.26 -3.47 0.41
CA PHE A 183 -13.48 -2.29 0.03
C PHE A 183 -13.10 -1.47 1.26
N ILE A 184 -11.84 -1.02 1.29
CA ILE A 184 -11.26 -0.39 2.48
C ILE A 184 -12.02 0.83 2.99
N HIS A 185 -12.61 1.66 2.11
CA HIS A 185 -13.39 2.82 2.51
C HIS A 185 -14.63 2.42 3.31
N GLN A 186 -15.37 1.39 2.88
CA GLN A 186 -16.54 0.91 3.60
C GLN A 186 -16.15 0.23 4.91
N VAL A 187 -15.07 -0.56 4.89
CA VAL A 187 -14.56 -1.22 6.10
C VAL A 187 -14.13 -0.20 7.16
N LEU A 188 -13.43 0.87 6.75
CA LEU A 188 -13.04 1.96 7.62
C LEU A 188 -14.26 2.68 8.22
N LEU A 189 -15.26 2.99 7.40
CA LEU A 189 -16.50 3.62 7.85
C LEU A 189 -17.20 2.78 8.92
N ASP A 190 -17.58 1.55 8.56
CA ASP A 190 -18.41 0.66 9.40
C ASP A 190 -17.72 0.24 10.71
N ASN A 191 -16.40 0.10 10.69
CA ASN A 191 -15.66 -0.46 11.82
C ASN A 191 -14.98 0.60 12.68
N TYR A 192 -14.80 1.81 12.17
CA TYR A 192 -14.07 2.85 12.88
C TYR A 192 -14.80 4.20 12.89
N LEU A 193 -15.03 4.82 11.75
CA LEU A 193 -15.50 6.21 11.68
C LEU A 193 -16.92 6.38 12.22
N ASP A 194 -17.83 5.47 11.93
CA ASP A 194 -19.22 5.51 12.46
C ASP A 194 -19.29 5.42 13.99
N LYS A 195 -18.23 4.95 14.62
CA LYS A 195 -18.12 4.78 16.07
C LYS A 195 -17.17 5.78 16.70
N HIS A 196 -16.48 6.57 15.89
CA HIS A 196 -15.52 7.54 16.36
C HIS A 196 -16.24 8.77 16.93
N PRO A 197 -15.83 9.28 18.11
CA PRO A 197 -16.54 10.39 18.76
C PRO A 197 -16.42 11.72 18.00
N ALA A 198 -15.35 11.92 17.23
CA ALA A 198 -15.06 13.13 16.47
C ALA A 198 -14.19 12.79 15.24
N PRO A 199 -14.75 12.12 14.21
CA PRO A 199 -13.97 11.73 13.04
C PRO A 199 -13.46 12.94 12.25
N GLU A 200 -14.16 14.09 12.33
CA GLU A 200 -13.78 15.36 11.72
C GLU A 200 -12.49 15.97 12.32
N ASP A 201 -12.11 15.56 13.51
CA ASP A 201 -10.89 16.01 14.19
C ASP A 201 -9.67 15.15 13.84
N CYS A 202 -9.83 14.09 13.04
CA CYS A 202 -8.73 13.24 12.60
C CYS A 202 -8.01 13.81 11.37
N GLU A 203 -6.72 13.52 11.24
CA GLU A 203 -5.96 13.77 10.03
C GLU A 203 -5.92 12.52 9.14
N TYR A 204 -6.33 12.69 7.89
CA TYR A 204 -6.43 11.61 6.93
C TYR A 204 -5.30 11.68 5.90
N TYR A 205 -4.54 10.59 5.78
CA TYR A 205 -3.46 10.42 4.83
C TYR A 205 -3.79 9.28 3.89
N LEU A 206 -3.99 9.55 2.60
CA LEU A 206 -4.41 8.52 1.67
C LEU A 206 -3.53 8.43 0.44
N CYS A 207 -3.24 7.20 0.01
CA CYS A 207 -2.55 6.91 -1.24
C CYS A 207 -2.94 5.53 -1.77
N GLY A 208 -3.36 5.47 -3.02
CA GLY A 208 -3.75 4.22 -3.65
C GLY A 208 -4.31 4.41 -5.06
N PRO A 209 -4.95 3.38 -5.61
CA PRO A 209 -5.59 3.46 -6.91
C PRO A 209 -6.60 4.62 -6.99
N PRO A 210 -6.74 5.29 -8.15
CA PRO A 210 -7.63 6.45 -8.29
C PRO A 210 -9.07 6.19 -7.84
N MET A 211 -9.62 5.01 -8.14
CA MET A 211 -10.97 4.65 -7.70
C MET A 211 -11.10 4.51 -6.18
N MET A 212 -10.07 3.99 -5.51
CA MET A 212 -10.03 3.92 -4.05
C MET A 212 -9.98 5.34 -3.46
N ASN A 213 -9.08 6.18 -3.95
CA ASN A 213 -8.96 7.56 -3.48
C ASN A 213 -10.29 8.32 -3.63
N GLN A 214 -10.95 8.21 -4.78
CA GLN A 214 -12.26 8.82 -5.01
C GLN A 214 -13.33 8.32 -4.04
N ALA A 215 -13.35 7.01 -3.77
CA ALA A 215 -14.31 6.40 -2.84
C ALA A 215 -14.06 6.85 -1.39
N VAL A 216 -12.79 6.93 -0.97
CA VAL A 216 -12.42 7.44 0.36
C VAL A 216 -12.78 8.90 0.50
N ILE A 217 -12.42 9.77 -0.46
CA ILE A 217 -12.75 11.20 -0.41
C ILE A 217 -14.27 11.40 -0.30
N LYS A 218 -15.03 10.71 -1.16
CA LYS A 218 -16.50 10.81 -1.12
C LYS A 218 -17.11 10.30 0.18
N MET A 219 -16.45 9.39 0.86
CA MET A 219 -16.90 8.89 2.17
C MET A 219 -16.62 9.90 3.29
N LEU A 220 -15.51 10.64 3.18
CA LEU A 220 -15.10 11.64 4.19
C LEU A 220 -15.84 12.98 4.03
N ASP A 221 -16.37 13.30 2.84
CA ASP A 221 -17.23 14.46 2.55
C ASP A 221 -18.66 14.28 3.10
#